data_a6e822a5e950422a58508a3f9175620f
#
_entry.id   a6e822a5e950422a58508a3f9175620f
#
_cell.length_a   1.000
_cell.length_b   1.000
_cell.length_c   1.000
_cell.angle_alpha   90.00
_cell.angle_beta   90.00
_cell.angle_gamma   90.00
#
_symmetry.space_group_name_H-M   'P 1'
#
loop_
_entity.id
_entity.type
_entity.pdbx_description
1 polymer ?
#
loop_
_entity_poly.entity_id
_entity_poly.type
_entity_poly.pdbx_seq_one_letter_code
_entity_poly.pdbx_strand_id
1 'polypeptide(L)'
;MGGSTSTSSNTVSLLTTKKKTVKDKTLTAAGNLIKLLPTGTVFLFQFLNPVLSNTGHCATVNKFLSAILIAISGFSCCFASFTDSYTGSDGKTHYGVATAKGLWPSTNSNSVDLSAYKLRFGDFVHAFFSLIVFAVLSLLDTNTVRCFYPGFESTEKVLLQVLPPVIGVIASTVFCVFPNNRHGIGYPSSSSDSSQD
;
A
#
# COMPACT_ATOMS: atom_id res chain seq x y z
N MET A 1 37.37 12.97 48.30
CA MET A 1 37.40 13.53 46.93
C MET A 1 37.06 12.42 45.98
N GLY A 2 36.05 12.55 45.22
CA GLY A 2 35.64 11.56 44.18
C GLY A 2 34.13 11.57 44.00
N GLY A 3 33.63 12.62 43.34
CA GLY A 3 32.25 12.69 42.99
C GLY A 3 32.06 12.53 41.48
N SER A 4 30.96 11.89 41.13
CA SER A 4 30.14 12.17 39.95
C SER A 4 30.70 11.82 38.58
N THR A 5 30.23 10.69 38.02
CA THR A 5 29.92 10.56 36.58
C THR A 5 29.02 9.34 36.33
N SER A 6 27.74 9.43 36.64
CA SER A 6 26.77 8.36 36.31
C SER A 6 25.46 8.88 35.68
N THR A 7 25.34 10.16 35.40
CA THR A 7 24.06 10.73 34.90
C THR A 7 24.01 10.83 33.35
N SER A 8 25.14 10.75 32.65
CA SER A 8 25.18 10.94 31.20
C SER A 8 24.82 9.69 30.39
N SER A 9 25.08 8.50 30.91
CA SER A 9 24.84 7.23 30.17
C SER A 9 23.36 6.83 30.10
N ASN A 10 22.57 7.17 31.12
CA ASN A 10 21.14 6.81 31.14
C ASN A 10 20.30 7.64 30.17
N THR A 11 20.65 8.93 30.00
CA THR A 11 19.92 9.82 29.07
C THR A 11 20.15 9.43 27.60
N VAL A 12 21.38 9.06 27.26
CA VAL A 12 21.73 8.59 25.91
C VAL A 12 21.04 7.26 25.60
N SER A 13 20.99 6.32 26.55
CA SER A 13 20.30 5.03 26.41
C SER A 13 18.80 5.21 26.20
N LEU A 14 18.14 6.07 26.96
CA LEU A 14 16.72 6.38 26.81
C LEU A 14 16.38 7.06 25.47
N LEU A 15 17.21 7.96 24.99
CA LEU A 15 17.05 8.61 23.71
C LEU A 15 17.25 7.63 22.54
N THR A 16 18.20 6.71 22.64
CA THR A 16 18.46 5.70 21.64
C THR A 16 17.32 4.68 21.57
N THR A 17 16.79 4.25 22.72
CA THR A 17 15.64 3.34 22.80
C THR A 17 14.38 3.99 22.23
N LYS A 18 14.11 5.26 22.58
CA LYS A 18 12.95 6.01 22.05
C LYS A 18 13.04 6.21 20.54
N LYS A 19 14.23 6.50 20.01
CA LYS A 19 14.48 6.64 18.57
C LYS A 19 14.32 5.31 17.81
N LYS A 20 14.73 4.19 18.41
CA LYS A 20 14.53 2.85 17.86
C LYS A 20 13.05 2.48 17.81
N THR A 21 12.30 2.70 18.89
CA THR A 21 10.86 2.42 18.96
C THR A 21 10.03 3.26 17.97
N VAL A 22 10.39 4.53 17.75
CA VAL A 22 9.74 5.38 16.73
C VAL A 22 10.04 4.88 15.33
N LYS A 23 11.29 4.50 15.04
CA LYS A 23 11.68 3.91 13.75
C LYS A 23 10.92 2.61 13.47
N ASP A 24 10.80 1.73 14.45
CA ASP A 24 10.07 0.46 14.31
C ASP A 24 8.58 0.68 14.07
N LYS A 25 7.95 1.63 14.76
CA LYS A 25 6.55 2.02 14.52
C LYS A 25 6.33 2.62 13.14
N THR A 26 7.27 3.46 12.67
CA THR A 26 7.19 4.06 11.33
C THR A 26 7.37 3.01 10.24
N LEU A 27 8.29 2.06 10.42
CA LEU A 27 8.49 0.95 9.50
C LEU A 27 7.26 0.02 9.45
N THR A 28 6.63 -0.24 10.60
CA THR A 28 5.39 -1.05 10.66
C THR A 28 4.22 -0.32 9.98
N ALA A 29 4.08 0.98 10.20
CA ALA A 29 3.06 1.79 9.52
C ALA A 29 3.29 1.85 8.00
N ALA A 30 4.54 2.02 7.55
CA ALA A 30 4.89 1.96 6.14
C ALA A 30 4.63 0.56 5.54
N GLY A 31 4.95 -0.51 6.27
CA GLY A 31 4.64 -1.88 5.87
C GLY A 31 3.14 -2.14 5.70
N ASN A 32 2.31 -1.54 6.54
CA ASN A 32 0.86 -1.66 6.43
C ASN A 32 0.29 -0.83 5.25
N LEU A 33 0.88 0.32 4.93
CA LEU A 33 0.54 1.08 3.72
C LEU A 33 0.88 0.31 2.43
N ILE A 34 2.03 -0.38 2.41
CA ILE A 34 2.43 -1.22 1.27
C ILE A 34 1.47 -2.39 1.08
N LYS A 35 0.90 -2.94 2.16
CA LYS A 35 -0.11 -4.01 2.09
C LYS A 35 -1.47 -3.54 1.55
N LEU A 36 -1.78 -2.25 1.64
CA LEU A 36 -3.01 -1.68 1.07
C LEU A 36 -2.90 -1.43 -0.44
N LEU A 37 -1.70 -1.13 -0.92
CA LEU A 37 -1.48 -0.74 -2.31
C LEU A 37 -0.56 -1.76 -2.98
N PRO A 38 -0.91 -2.25 -4.19
CA PRO A 38 0.02 -3.04 -4.99
C PRO A 38 1.22 -2.15 -5.32
N THR A 39 2.38 -2.50 -4.78
CA THR A 39 3.62 -1.71 -4.88
C THR A 39 3.97 -1.39 -6.33
N GLY A 40 3.75 -2.34 -7.26
CA GLY A 40 3.99 -2.14 -8.68
C GLY A 40 3.12 -1.04 -9.31
N THR A 41 1.85 -0.94 -8.93
CA THR A 41 0.94 0.08 -9.48
C THR A 41 1.32 1.48 -9.04
N VAL A 42 1.65 1.68 -7.76
CA VAL A 42 2.07 2.98 -7.23
C VAL A 42 3.39 3.40 -7.85
N PHE A 43 4.35 2.48 -7.95
CA PHE A 43 5.64 2.74 -8.60
C PHE A 43 5.47 3.14 -10.06
N LEU A 44 4.64 2.39 -10.82
CA LEU A 44 4.34 2.69 -12.22
C LEU A 44 3.69 4.07 -12.37
N PHE A 45 2.73 4.41 -11.49
CA PHE A 45 2.13 5.74 -11.48
C PHE A 45 3.17 6.83 -11.26
N GLN A 46 4.01 6.71 -10.20
CA GLN A 46 5.03 7.71 -9.87
C GLN A 46 6.07 7.87 -10.98
N PHE A 47 6.37 6.82 -11.73
CA PHE A 47 7.30 6.87 -12.85
C PHE A 47 6.69 7.48 -14.11
N LEU A 48 5.44 7.11 -14.44
CA LEU A 48 4.78 7.56 -15.68
C LEU A 48 4.14 8.95 -15.56
N ASN A 49 3.67 9.33 -14.36
CA ASN A 49 2.96 10.60 -14.19
C ASN A 49 3.78 11.83 -14.60
N PRO A 50 5.07 11.97 -14.22
CA PRO A 50 5.90 13.10 -14.69
C PRO A 50 6.02 13.15 -16.23
N VAL A 51 6.10 11.99 -16.88
CA VAL A 51 6.23 11.89 -18.34
C VAL A 51 4.93 12.29 -19.02
N LEU A 52 3.82 11.72 -18.60
CA LEU A 52 2.50 11.98 -19.23
C LEU A 52 1.98 13.37 -18.95
N SER A 53 2.26 13.93 -17.77
CA SER A 53 1.90 15.32 -17.41
C SER A 53 2.91 16.35 -17.94
N ASN A 54 3.96 15.93 -18.66
CA ASN A 54 5.04 16.82 -19.10
C ASN A 54 5.59 17.68 -17.93
N THR A 55 5.92 17.01 -16.81
CA THR A 55 6.39 17.63 -15.58
C THR A 55 5.47 18.72 -15.00
N GLY A 56 4.17 18.61 -15.25
CA GLY A 56 3.15 19.57 -14.80
C GLY A 56 2.84 20.68 -15.81
N HIS A 57 3.55 20.75 -16.94
CA HIS A 57 3.25 21.68 -18.03
C HIS A 57 2.24 21.06 -19.02
N CYS A 58 0.99 20.92 -18.58
CA CYS A 58 -0.02 20.14 -19.26
C CYS A 58 -0.74 20.88 -20.39
N ALA A 59 -0.55 20.43 -21.62
CA ALA A 59 -1.54 20.64 -22.68
C ALA A 59 -2.78 19.75 -22.45
N THR A 60 -3.86 19.98 -23.21
CA THR A 60 -5.10 19.19 -23.08
C THR A 60 -4.87 17.69 -23.22
N VAL A 61 -3.99 17.27 -24.13
CA VAL A 61 -3.62 15.86 -24.33
C VAL A 61 -2.96 15.27 -23.08
N ASN A 62 -2.04 16.02 -22.44
CA ASN A 62 -1.36 15.57 -21.24
C ASN A 62 -2.34 15.39 -20.07
N LYS A 63 -3.31 16.29 -19.91
CA LYS A 63 -4.38 16.16 -18.92
C LYS A 63 -5.18 14.87 -19.12
N PHE A 64 -5.56 14.59 -20.36
CA PHE A 64 -6.31 13.38 -20.69
C PHE A 64 -5.51 12.10 -20.41
N LEU A 65 -4.25 12.06 -20.82
CA LEU A 65 -3.37 10.91 -20.58
C LEU A 65 -3.10 10.67 -19.07
N SER A 66 -2.85 11.74 -18.29
CA SER A 66 -2.68 11.66 -16.85
C SER A 66 -3.95 11.22 -16.15
N ALA A 67 -5.13 11.71 -16.59
CA ALA A 67 -6.42 11.27 -16.05
C ALA A 67 -6.66 9.76 -16.29
N ILE A 68 -6.35 9.27 -17.50
CA ILE A 68 -6.43 7.84 -17.82
C ILE A 68 -5.46 7.03 -16.93
N LEU A 69 -4.21 7.48 -16.77
CA LEU A 69 -3.25 6.82 -15.90
C LEU A 69 -3.77 6.70 -14.47
N ILE A 70 -4.31 7.81 -13.91
CA ILE A 70 -4.88 7.83 -12.55
C ILE A 70 -6.06 6.85 -12.46
N ALA A 71 -6.96 6.85 -13.43
CA ALA A 71 -8.13 5.97 -13.44
C ALA A 71 -7.75 4.48 -13.50
N ILE A 72 -6.84 4.11 -14.41
CA ILE A 72 -6.38 2.71 -14.56
C ILE A 72 -5.62 2.27 -13.30
N SER A 73 -4.75 3.10 -12.75
CA SER A 73 -3.99 2.77 -11.55
C SER A 73 -4.89 2.65 -10.32
N GLY A 74 -5.87 3.54 -10.16
CA GLY A 74 -6.87 3.47 -9.10
C GLY A 74 -7.72 2.21 -9.19
N PHE A 75 -8.18 1.86 -10.40
CA PHE A 75 -8.90 0.62 -10.65
C PHE A 75 -8.03 -0.60 -10.31
N SER A 76 -6.76 -0.62 -10.73
CA SER A 76 -5.82 -1.68 -10.41
C SER A 76 -5.62 -1.85 -8.90
N CYS A 77 -5.49 -0.76 -8.14
CA CYS A 77 -5.38 -0.79 -6.68
C CYS A 77 -6.63 -1.40 -6.03
N CYS A 78 -7.81 -0.98 -6.48
CA CYS A 78 -9.08 -1.54 -6.01
C CYS A 78 -9.20 -3.03 -6.36
N PHE A 79 -8.93 -3.40 -7.60
CA PHE A 79 -9.04 -4.76 -8.10
C PHE A 79 -8.09 -5.73 -7.40
N ALA A 80 -6.88 -5.30 -7.08
CA ALA A 80 -5.89 -6.13 -6.39
C ALA A 80 -6.40 -6.67 -5.05
N SER A 81 -7.29 -5.95 -4.35
CA SER A 81 -7.89 -6.39 -3.08
C SER A 81 -8.81 -7.60 -3.23
N PHE A 82 -9.27 -7.89 -4.45
CA PHE A 82 -10.10 -9.06 -4.77
C PHE A 82 -9.28 -10.22 -5.34
N THR A 83 -7.96 -10.10 -5.45
CA THR A 83 -7.09 -11.16 -5.94
C THR A 83 -6.49 -11.95 -4.78
N ASP A 84 -6.24 -13.23 -5.01
CA ASP A 84 -5.58 -14.10 -4.04
C ASP A 84 -4.74 -15.16 -4.78
N SER A 85 -3.93 -15.90 -4.04
CA SER A 85 -3.12 -16.98 -4.58
C SER A 85 -3.18 -18.22 -3.71
N TYR A 86 -3.01 -19.38 -4.32
CA TYR A 86 -2.89 -20.65 -3.64
C TYR A 86 -1.75 -21.48 -4.25
N THR A 87 -1.17 -22.35 -3.45
CA THR A 87 -0.18 -23.32 -3.95
C THR A 87 -0.92 -24.58 -4.41
N GLY A 88 -0.78 -24.89 -5.69
CA GLY A 88 -1.38 -26.09 -6.28
C GLY A 88 -0.64 -27.39 -5.89
N SER A 89 -1.20 -28.53 -6.26
CA SER A 89 -0.57 -29.85 -6.10
C SER A 89 0.72 -30.01 -6.90
N ASP A 90 0.94 -29.13 -7.88
CA ASP A 90 2.16 -29.02 -8.68
C ASP A 90 3.29 -28.21 -8.01
N GLY A 91 3.06 -27.76 -6.75
CA GLY A 91 3.99 -26.91 -6.01
C GLY A 91 4.12 -25.49 -6.55
N LYS A 92 3.29 -25.09 -7.53
CA LYS A 92 3.32 -23.73 -8.11
C LYS A 92 2.26 -22.84 -7.49
N THR A 93 2.56 -21.55 -7.42
CA THR A 93 1.60 -20.53 -6.98
C THR A 93 0.67 -20.15 -8.13
N HIS A 94 -0.62 -20.34 -7.92
CA HIS A 94 -1.69 -19.99 -8.85
C HIS A 94 -2.42 -18.76 -8.33
N TYR A 95 -2.61 -17.77 -9.20
CA TYR A 95 -3.34 -16.55 -8.86
C TYR A 95 -4.77 -16.61 -9.40
N GLY A 96 -5.70 -16.01 -8.68
CA GLY A 96 -7.09 -15.93 -9.09
C GLY A 96 -7.82 -14.75 -8.44
N VAL A 97 -9.07 -14.58 -8.85
CA VAL A 97 -9.99 -13.58 -8.32
C VAL A 97 -10.95 -14.24 -7.35
N ALA A 98 -11.10 -13.67 -6.18
CA ALA A 98 -12.07 -14.12 -5.19
C ALA A 98 -13.50 -13.87 -5.69
N THR A 99 -14.33 -14.92 -5.63
CA THR A 99 -15.73 -14.85 -6.01
C THR A 99 -16.62 -15.36 -4.87
N ALA A 100 -17.94 -15.22 -5.00
CA ALA A 100 -18.87 -15.76 -4.02
C ALA A 100 -18.78 -17.29 -3.86
N LYS A 101 -18.24 -18.00 -4.86
CA LYS A 101 -18.11 -19.47 -4.85
C LYS A 101 -16.71 -19.95 -4.45
N GLY A 102 -15.69 -19.08 -4.47
CA GLY A 102 -14.29 -19.40 -4.23
C GLY A 102 -13.37 -18.65 -5.20
N LEU A 103 -12.15 -19.14 -5.41
CA LEU A 103 -11.18 -18.53 -6.30
C LEU A 103 -11.43 -18.92 -7.77
N TRP A 104 -11.38 -17.98 -8.69
CA TRP A 104 -11.52 -18.20 -10.15
C TRP A 104 -10.28 -17.66 -10.89
N PRO A 105 -9.73 -18.37 -11.88
CA PRO A 105 -10.10 -19.69 -12.39
C PRO A 105 -9.63 -20.84 -11.49
N SER A 106 -10.45 -21.89 -11.37
CA SER A 106 -10.20 -23.08 -10.55
C SER A 106 -9.54 -24.21 -11.36
N THR A 107 -8.50 -23.92 -12.11
CA THR A 107 -7.95 -24.83 -13.13
C THR A 107 -7.32 -26.13 -12.57
N ASN A 108 -6.94 -26.18 -11.29
CA ASN A 108 -6.28 -27.33 -10.66
C ASN A 108 -6.83 -27.63 -9.25
N SER A 109 -8.16 -27.52 -9.09
CA SER A 109 -8.82 -27.59 -7.78
C SER A 109 -9.07 -28.98 -7.22
N ASN A 110 -8.65 -30.06 -7.90
CA ASN A 110 -8.97 -31.42 -7.45
C ASN A 110 -8.37 -31.82 -6.10
N SER A 111 -7.48 -30.99 -5.53
CA SER A 111 -6.80 -31.27 -4.26
C SER A 111 -6.83 -30.13 -3.25
N VAL A 112 -7.34 -28.92 -3.61
CA VAL A 112 -7.34 -27.74 -2.74
C VAL A 112 -8.78 -27.23 -2.57
N ASP A 113 -9.21 -27.07 -1.31
CA ASP A 113 -10.53 -26.47 -1.02
C ASP A 113 -10.50 -24.96 -1.30
N LEU A 114 -10.96 -24.56 -2.47
CA LEU A 114 -11.05 -23.17 -2.87
C LEU A 114 -12.21 -22.41 -2.21
N SER A 115 -13.07 -23.09 -1.44
CA SER A 115 -14.17 -22.44 -0.70
C SER A 115 -13.67 -21.50 0.39
N ALA A 116 -12.45 -21.71 0.91
CA ALA A 116 -11.80 -20.83 1.88
C ALA A 116 -11.50 -19.43 1.32
N TYR A 117 -11.38 -19.32 -0.01
CA TYR A 117 -11.04 -18.08 -0.73
C TYR A 117 -12.27 -17.27 -1.18
N LYS A 118 -13.45 -17.54 -0.62
CA LYS A 118 -14.66 -16.78 -0.92
C LYS A 118 -14.50 -15.30 -0.60
N LEU A 119 -15.21 -14.49 -1.38
CA LEU A 119 -15.29 -13.05 -1.18
C LEU A 119 -15.85 -12.72 0.21
N ARG A 120 -15.20 -11.84 0.94
CA ARG A 120 -15.58 -11.40 2.28
C ARG A 120 -15.85 -9.91 2.31
N PHE A 121 -16.65 -9.45 3.27
CA PHE A 121 -16.89 -8.01 3.45
C PHE A 121 -15.60 -7.21 3.65
N GLY A 122 -14.61 -7.78 4.35
CA GLY A 122 -13.29 -7.16 4.53
C GLY A 122 -12.59 -6.82 3.21
N ASP A 123 -12.81 -7.59 2.14
CA ASP A 123 -12.20 -7.32 0.82
C ASP A 123 -12.71 -6.00 0.24
N PHE A 124 -14.00 -5.69 0.41
CA PHE A 124 -14.58 -4.41 -0.02
C PHE A 124 -14.06 -3.25 0.81
N VAL A 125 -13.89 -3.44 2.13
CA VAL A 125 -13.29 -2.44 3.01
C VAL A 125 -11.87 -2.15 2.56
N HIS A 126 -11.05 -3.17 2.31
CA HIS A 126 -9.69 -2.98 1.82
C HIS A 126 -9.64 -2.34 0.44
N ALA A 127 -10.51 -2.74 -0.49
CA ALA A 127 -10.62 -2.13 -1.82
C ALA A 127 -10.95 -0.63 -1.74
N PHE A 128 -11.90 -0.27 -0.89
CA PHE A 128 -12.31 1.12 -0.68
C PHE A 128 -11.17 1.97 -0.11
N PHE A 129 -10.50 1.49 0.95
CA PHE A 129 -9.38 2.21 1.54
C PHE A 129 -8.16 2.26 0.62
N SER A 130 -7.88 1.21 -0.14
CA SER A 130 -6.86 1.19 -1.18
C SER A 130 -7.10 2.28 -2.21
N LEU A 131 -8.34 2.43 -2.68
CA LEU A 131 -8.71 3.48 -3.62
C LEU A 131 -8.54 4.88 -3.02
N ILE A 132 -8.95 5.10 -1.76
CA ILE A 132 -8.78 6.40 -1.07
C ILE A 132 -7.30 6.74 -0.94
N VAL A 133 -6.47 5.80 -0.46
CA VAL A 133 -5.03 6.02 -0.30
C VAL A 133 -4.38 6.36 -1.64
N PHE A 134 -4.71 5.62 -2.69
CA PHE A 134 -4.20 5.90 -4.02
C PHE A 134 -4.69 7.26 -4.56
N ALA A 135 -5.98 7.59 -4.37
CA ALA A 135 -6.53 8.88 -4.78
C ALA A 135 -5.79 10.05 -4.11
N VAL A 136 -5.54 9.97 -2.81
CA VAL A 136 -4.76 10.99 -2.10
C VAL A 136 -3.34 11.10 -2.65
N LEU A 137 -2.64 9.98 -2.84
CA LEU A 137 -1.28 9.99 -3.39
C LEU A 137 -1.23 10.55 -4.81
N SER A 138 -2.18 10.20 -5.66
CA SER A 138 -2.19 10.60 -7.06
C SER A 138 -2.68 12.04 -7.27
N LEU A 139 -3.67 12.49 -6.50
CA LEU A 139 -4.22 13.86 -6.62
C LEU A 139 -3.34 14.90 -5.94
N LEU A 140 -2.56 14.52 -4.92
CA LEU A 140 -1.57 15.39 -4.28
C LEU A 140 -0.17 15.25 -4.88
N ASP A 141 0.02 14.44 -5.93
CA ASP A 141 1.29 14.43 -6.66
C ASP A 141 1.54 15.80 -7.31
N THR A 142 2.75 16.33 -7.16
CA THR A 142 3.12 17.69 -7.59
C THR A 142 2.86 17.92 -9.09
N ASN A 143 3.10 16.91 -9.93
CA ASN A 143 2.84 17.03 -11.36
C ASN A 143 1.34 17.03 -11.66
N THR A 144 0.57 16.25 -10.91
CA THR A 144 -0.88 16.22 -11.00
C THR A 144 -1.47 17.58 -10.57
N VAL A 145 -1.01 18.12 -9.43
CA VAL A 145 -1.49 19.43 -8.94
C VAL A 145 -1.19 20.53 -9.94
N ARG A 146 0.05 20.64 -10.44
CA ARG A 146 0.42 21.63 -11.47
C ARG A 146 -0.39 21.49 -12.75
N CYS A 147 -0.70 20.25 -13.13
CA CYS A 147 -1.44 19.94 -14.34
C CYS A 147 -2.91 20.33 -14.25
N PHE A 148 -3.58 19.94 -13.15
CA PHE A 148 -5.04 20.08 -13.00
C PHE A 148 -5.45 21.26 -12.13
N TYR A 149 -4.65 21.61 -11.11
CA TYR A 149 -4.98 22.58 -10.07
C TYR A 149 -3.81 23.52 -9.76
N PRO A 150 -3.30 24.30 -10.74
CA PRO A 150 -2.08 25.10 -10.55
C PRO A 150 -2.15 26.14 -9.41
N GLY A 151 -3.35 26.56 -9.02
CA GLY A 151 -3.54 27.46 -7.88
C GLY A 151 -3.46 26.79 -6.50
N PHE A 152 -3.31 25.48 -6.44
CA PHE A 152 -3.35 24.69 -5.20
C PHE A 152 -1.95 24.34 -4.63
N GLU A 153 -0.86 24.74 -5.30
CA GLU A 153 0.51 24.33 -4.95
C GLU A 153 0.95 24.70 -3.51
N SER A 154 0.48 25.82 -2.98
CA SER A 154 0.79 26.20 -1.61
C SER A 154 0.11 25.31 -0.56
N THR A 155 -1.12 24.90 -0.82
CA THR A 155 -1.91 24.03 0.04
C THR A 155 -1.44 22.58 -0.05
N GLU A 156 -1.00 22.13 -1.24
CA GLU A 156 -0.43 20.81 -1.47
C GLU A 156 0.68 20.48 -0.48
N LYS A 157 1.65 21.39 -0.28
CA LYS A 157 2.77 21.20 0.64
C LYS A 157 2.34 20.92 2.08
N VAL A 158 1.32 21.62 2.55
CA VAL A 158 0.76 21.42 3.90
C VAL A 158 0.05 20.06 3.98
N LEU A 159 -0.73 19.71 2.96
CA LEU A 159 -1.45 18.43 2.92
C LEU A 159 -0.50 17.24 2.83
N LEU A 160 0.58 17.33 2.06
CA LEU A 160 1.61 16.28 1.98
C LEU A 160 2.33 16.03 3.31
N GLN A 161 2.38 17.01 4.21
CA GLN A 161 2.94 16.83 5.56
C GLN A 161 1.95 16.16 6.53
N VAL A 162 0.66 16.45 6.41
CA VAL A 162 -0.39 16.04 7.37
C VAL A 162 -1.08 14.74 6.96
N LEU A 163 -1.40 14.57 5.67
CA LEU A 163 -2.21 13.45 5.19
C LEU A 163 -1.53 12.07 5.34
N PRO A 164 -0.24 11.87 5.00
CA PRO A 164 0.38 10.56 5.13
C PRO A 164 0.31 9.96 6.54
N PRO A 165 0.65 10.69 7.63
CA PRO A 165 0.52 10.14 8.98
C PRO A 165 -0.93 9.88 9.37
N VAL A 166 -1.89 10.73 8.97
CA VAL A 166 -3.32 10.53 9.25
C VAL A 166 -3.83 9.27 8.54
N ILE A 167 -3.53 9.13 7.25
CA ILE A 167 -3.90 7.93 6.47
C ILE A 167 -3.22 6.69 7.05
N GLY A 168 -1.96 6.78 7.47
CA GLY A 168 -1.25 5.68 8.12
C GLY A 168 -1.95 5.19 9.39
N VAL A 169 -2.44 6.08 10.23
CA VAL A 169 -3.23 5.72 11.43
C VAL A 169 -4.54 5.06 11.06
N ILE A 170 -5.29 5.63 10.09
CA ILE A 170 -6.56 5.06 9.62
C ILE A 170 -6.32 3.67 9.02
N ALA A 171 -5.33 3.52 8.15
CA ALA A 171 -4.98 2.24 7.55
C ALA A 171 -4.63 1.18 8.61
N SER A 172 -3.83 1.55 9.62
CA SER A 172 -3.49 0.65 10.72
C SER A 172 -4.73 0.19 11.50
N THR A 173 -5.68 1.10 11.75
CA THR A 173 -6.95 0.78 12.41
C THR A 173 -7.78 -0.20 11.56
N VAL A 174 -7.87 0.03 10.25
CA VAL A 174 -8.57 -0.86 9.33
C VAL A 174 -7.96 -2.27 9.34
N PHE A 175 -6.63 -2.39 9.35
CA PHE A 175 -5.98 -3.71 9.44
C PHE A 175 -6.19 -4.41 10.78
N CYS A 176 -6.32 -3.66 11.88
CA CYS A 176 -6.65 -4.26 13.17
C CYS A 176 -8.07 -4.82 13.21
N VAL A 177 -9.03 -4.11 12.60
CA VAL A 177 -10.45 -4.51 12.62
C VAL A 177 -10.76 -5.55 11.52
N PHE A 178 -10.15 -5.40 10.37
CA PHE A 178 -10.33 -6.27 9.20
C PHE A 178 -8.96 -6.83 8.75
N PRO A 179 -8.45 -7.90 9.40
CA PRO A 179 -7.16 -8.48 9.00
C PRO A 179 -7.23 -9.01 7.57
N ASN A 180 -6.24 -8.62 6.76
CA ASN A 180 -6.11 -9.09 5.39
C ASN A 180 -5.19 -10.31 5.34
N ASN A 181 -5.75 -11.46 5.01
CA ASN A 181 -5.02 -12.73 4.85
C ASN A 181 -4.83 -13.11 3.37
N ARG A 182 -5.12 -12.20 2.44
CA ARG A 182 -4.97 -12.47 1.01
C ARG A 182 -3.55 -12.20 0.53
N HIS A 183 -3.07 -13.04 -0.36
CA HIS A 183 -1.76 -12.96 -1.02
C HIS A 183 -1.98 -12.78 -2.53
N GLY A 184 -2.66 -11.70 -2.89
CA GLY A 184 -3.03 -11.39 -4.27
C GLY A 184 -1.87 -10.87 -5.13
N ILE A 185 -2.19 -10.50 -6.36
CA ILE A 185 -1.25 -9.95 -7.34
C ILE A 185 -0.68 -8.63 -6.80
N GLY A 186 0.66 -8.52 -6.79
CA GLY A 186 1.37 -7.32 -6.33
C GLY A 186 1.70 -7.30 -4.84
N TYR A 187 1.35 -8.34 -4.09
CA TYR A 187 1.78 -8.53 -2.71
C TYR A 187 2.90 -9.57 -2.65
N PRO A 188 3.99 -9.33 -1.89
CA PRO A 188 5.02 -10.34 -1.70
C PRO A 188 4.41 -11.54 -0.99
N SER A 189 4.58 -12.73 -1.55
CA SER A 189 4.31 -13.97 -0.83
C SER A 189 5.21 -14.00 0.40
N SER A 190 4.62 -14.16 1.59
CA SER A 190 5.40 -14.49 2.77
C SER A 190 6.00 -15.88 2.53
N SER A 191 7.24 -15.93 2.05
CA SER A 191 8.05 -17.12 2.17
C SER A 191 8.17 -17.37 3.67
N SER A 192 7.47 -18.41 4.14
CA SER A 192 7.74 -19.01 5.44
C SER A 192 9.18 -19.53 5.38
N ASP A 193 10.12 -18.71 5.86
CA ASP A 193 11.44 -19.18 6.22
C ASP A 193 11.28 -20.18 7.37
N SER A 194 11.03 -21.43 7.00
CA SER A 194 11.33 -22.59 7.79
C SER A 194 12.79 -22.94 7.58
N SER A 195 13.70 -22.12 8.11
CA SER A 195 15.06 -22.56 8.45
C SER A 195 15.08 -22.82 9.94
N GLN A 196 14.66 -24.03 10.28
CA GLN A 196 15.21 -24.74 11.42
C GLN A 196 16.57 -25.28 10.97
N ASP A 197 17.59 -24.85 11.65
CA ASP A 197 18.70 -25.65 12.14
C ASP A 197 19.33 -24.96 13.35
#